data_561fb58cac93f2588fd7cde7e4a1384d
#
_entry.id   561fb58cac93f2588fd7cde7e4a1384d
#
_cell.length_a   1.000
_cell.length_b   1.000
_cell.length_c   1.000
_cell.angle_alpha   90.00
_cell.angle_beta   90.00
_cell.angle_gamma   90.00
#
_symmetry.space_group_name_H-M   'P 1'
#
loop_
_entity.id
_entity.type
_entity.pdbx_description
1 polymer ?
#
loop_
_entity_poly.entity_id
_entity_poly.type
_entity_poly.pdbx_seq_one_letter_code
_entity_poly.pdbx_strand_id
1 'polypeptide(L)' 'MSVFSLISSIIHNENLTDAEKIKLLREIGERMKPNE' A
#
# COMPACT_ATOMS: atom_id res chain seq x y z
N MET A 1 8.44 9.20 -7.59
CA MET A 1 7.61 9.00 -6.37
C MET A 1 8.16 7.84 -5.57
N SER A 2 8.37 8.01 -4.28
CA SER A 2 8.87 6.92 -3.45
C SER A 2 7.73 5.98 -3.05
N VAL A 3 8.08 4.74 -2.75
CA VAL A 3 7.11 3.74 -2.28
C VAL A 3 6.50 4.18 -0.94
N PHE A 4 7.29 4.82 -0.09
CA PHE A 4 6.79 5.31 1.19
C PHE A 4 5.72 6.39 1.01
N SER A 5 5.88 7.25 0.02
CA SER A 5 4.84 8.23 -0.31
C SER A 5 3.55 7.56 -0.74
N LEU A 6 3.65 6.51 -1.53
CA LEU A 6 2.50 5.75 -1.99
C LEU A 6 1.77 5.09 -0.82
N ILE A 7 2.53 4.43 0.06
CA ILE A 7 1.98 3.78 1.26
C ILE A 7 1.28 4.81 2.15
N SER A 8 1.93 5.94 2.40
CA SER A 8 1.36 7.01 3.20
C SER A 8 0.06 7.53 2.60
N SER A 9 0.03 7.70 1.29
CA SER A 9 -1.15 8.16 0.57
C SER A 9 -2.33 7.19 0.76
N ILE A 10 -2.06 5.89 0.72
CA ILE A 10 -3.09 4.87 0.91
C ILE A 10 -3.61 4.92 2.35
N ILE A 11 -2.71 4.99 3.32
CA ILE A 11 -3.08 4.98 4.74
C ILE A 11 -3.96 6.17 5.10
N HIS A 12 -3.64 7.33 4.54
CA HIS A 12 -4.37 8.57 4.85
C HIS A 12 -5.55 8.85 3.91
N ASN A 13 -5.84 7.96 3.01
CA ASN A 13 -6.94 8.14 2.07
C ASN A 13 -8.29 7.92 2.76
N GLU A 14 -9.08 8.97 2.90
CA GLU A 14 -10.36 8.91 3.58
C GLU A 14 -11.46 8.24 2.75
N ASN A 15 -11.24 8.09 1.45
CA ASN A 15 -12.21 7.49 0.55
C ASN A 15 -12.11 5.97 0.48
N LEU A 16 -11.09 5.39 1.09
CA LEU A 16 -10.88 3.95 1.09
C LEU A 16 -11.32 3.36 2.42
N THR A 17 -11.97 2.20 2.36
CA THR A 17 -12.28 1.43 3.56
C THR A 17 -11.01 0.76 4.09
N ASP A 18 -11.06 0.28 5.32
CA ASP A 18 -9.92 -0.42 5.91
C ASP A 18 -9.56 -1.67 5.09
N ALA A 19 -10.57 -2.39 4.62
CA ALA A 19 -10.35 -3.56 3.77
C ALA A 19 -9.64 -3.20 2.47
N GLU A 20 -10.03 -2.09 1.85
CA GLU A 20 -9.38 -1.62 0.63
C GLU A 20 -7.95 -1.18 0.87
N LYS A 21 -7.69 -0.51 2.00
CA LYS A 21 -6.35 -0.10 2.37
C LYS A 21 -5.43 -1.30 2.55
N ILE A 22 -5.91 -2.32 3.25
CA ILE A 22 -5.16 -3.55 3.49
C ILE A 22 -4.85 -4.24 2.15
N LYS A 23 -5.83 -4.31 1.28
CA LYS A 23 -5.67 -4.94 -0.04
C LYS A 23 -4.58 -4.24 -0.85
N LEU A 24 -4.62 -2.92 -0.91
CA LEU A 24 -3.62 -2.15 -1.66
C LEU A 24 -2.23 -2.25 -1.06
N LEU A 25 -2.12 -2.21 0.25
CA LEU A 25 -0.85 -2.36 0.93
C LEU A 25 -0.26 -3.75 0.69
N ARG A 26 -1.10 -4.76 0.67
CA ARG A 26 -0.68 -6.12 0.37
C ARG A 26 -0.15 -6.25 -1.06
N GLU A 27 -0.82 -5.61 -2.01
CA GLU A 27 -0.36 -5.62 -3.40
C GLU A 27 1.02 -4.98 -3.54
N ILE A 28 1.25 -3.88 -2.84
CA ILE A 28 2.55 -3.22 -2.84
C ILE A 28 3.60 -4.14 -2.23
N GLY A 29 3.28 -4.79 -1.12
CA GLY A 29 4.18 -5.74 -0.47
C GLY A 29 4.56 -6.90 -1.37
N GLU A 30 3.61 -7.42 -2.14
CA GLU A 30 3.88 -8.50 -3.09
C GLU A 30 4.83 -8.07 -4.20
N ARG A 31 4.70 -6.84 -4.69
CA ARG A 31 5.58 -6.32 -5.72
C ARG A 31 6.99 -6.07 -5.22
N MET A 32 7.11 -5.80 -3.93
CA MET A 32 8.41 -5.52 -3.30
C MET A 32 8.99 -6.72 -2.58
N LYS A 33 8.40 -7.88 -2.79
CA LYS A 33 8.85 -9.10 -2.13
C LYS A 33 10.31 -9.37 -2.46
N PRO A 34 11.16 -9.59 -1.45
CA PRO A 34 12.58 -9.85 -1.71
C PRO A 34 12.75 -11.14 -2.48
N ASN A 35 13.75 -11.13 -3.35
CA ASN A 35 14.14 -12.29 -4.11
C ASN A 35 15.05 -13.15 -3.23
N GLU A 36 14.66 -14.36 -2.96
CA GLU A 36 15.47 -15.29 -2.19
C GLU A 36 16.20 -16.29 -3.07
#